data_1b79e6dcbb5cb801b91431fb10359bab
#
_entry.id   1b79e6dcbb5cb801b91431fb10359bab
#
_cell.length_a   1.000
_cell.length_b   1.000
_cell.length_c   1.000
_cell.angle_alpha   90.00
_cell.angle_beta   90.00
_cell.angle_gamma   90.00
#
_symmetry.space_group_name_H-M   'P 1'
#
loop_
_entity.id
_entity.type
_entity.pdbx_description
1 polymer ?
#
loop_
_entity_poly.entity_id
_entity_poly.type
_entity_poly.pdbx_seq_one_letter_code
_entity_poly.pdbx_strand_id
1 'polypeptide(L)'
;MGNHRGGAALLTGAGGARTCQYGAVGDGVNPGQTGRRPAAHPEHDAVAAEVSGWFTASEPEIGYEVTEHWYGYQSDLGSGQTRVILRAGQPGQVPAALADATAASGAGTLTIWVDDRERAARLDGALRRAGCQPGDATTHLALVGPMTDRAGPEQLVTESVDESGLAAWATVKLQSFGDTESAPAPDRLAQEVAVRRAELALAECQLGLLNGERVAVLAYYRGRDQLVFNLGTRVPFRHRGIAQAMLAGWVDAGMADCCRSLIINATDGGAAAALYRRIGFTDEIHWYQKYELAR
;
A
#
# COMPACT_ATOMS: atom_id res chain seq x y z
N MET A 1 -58.04 -16.62 12.92
CA MET A 1 -58.03 -15.50 13.86
C MET A 1 -56.77 -15.60 14.72
N GLY A 2 -55.87 -14.64 14.67
CA GLY A 2 -54.64 -14.67 15.44
C GLY A 2 -53.60 -13.70 14.86
N ASN A 3 -53.78 -12.40 15.12
CA ASN A 3 -52.85 -11.33 14.81
C ASN A 3 -51.60 -11.46 15.70
N HIS A 4 -50.40 -11.54 15.12
CA HIS A 4 -49.16 -11.15 15.79
C HIS A 4 -48.52 -9.98 15.06
N ARG A 5 -48.69 -8.81 15.65
CA ARG A 5 -47.87 -7.61 15.35
C ARG A 5 -46.52 -7.75 16.05
N GLY A 6 -45.44 -7.88 15.29
CA GLY A 6 -44.08 -7.73 15.79
C GLY A 6 -43.62 -6.28 15.60
N GLY A 7 -43.38 -5.59 16.70
CA GLY A 7 -42.88 -4.22 16.72
C GLY A 7 -41.40 -4.14 16.35
N ALA A 8 -41.09 -3.26 15.41
CA ALA A 8 -39.71 -2.85 15.12
C ALA A 8 -39.26 -1.88 16.25
N ALA A 9 -38.23 -2.30 17.00
CA ALA A 9 -37.53 -1.42 17.93
C ALA A 9 -36.50 -0.57 17.18
N LEU A 10 -36.79 0.73 17.05
CA LEU A 10 -35.86 1.75 16.66
C LEU A 10 -34.84 1.95 17.78
N LEU A 11 -33.61 1.45 17.56
CA LEU A 11 -32.46 1.83 18.38
C LEU A 11 -31.91 3.17 17.87
N THR A 12 -32.36 4.25 18.47
CA THR A 12 -31.74 5.57 18.37
C THR A 12 -30.49 5.58 19.26
N GLY A 13 -29.35 5.18 18.71
CA GLY A 13 -28.05 5.40 19.32
C GLY A 13 -27.62 6.84 19.06
N ALA A 14 -27.64 7.69 20.10
CA ALA A 14 -27.02 8.99 20.07
C ALA A 14 -25.50 8.83 19.98
N GLY A 15 -24.96 8.79 18.76
CA GLY A 15 -23.53 8.86 18.49
C GLY A 15 -23.01 10.27 18.75
N GLY A 16 -22.41 10.50 19.93
CA GLY A 16 -21.66 11.71 20.18
C GLY A 16 -20.53 11.84 19.16
N ALA A 17 -20.57 12.86 18.32
CA ALA A 17 -19.49 13.21 17.41
C ALA A 17 -18.21 13.46 18.21
N ARG A 18 -17.25 12.52 18.15
CA ARG A 18 -15.89 12.75 18.64
C ARG A 18 -15.20 13.68 17.66
N THR A 19 -14.98 14.91 18.07
CA THR A 19 -14.16 15.86 17.31
C THR A 19 -12.71 15.41 17.38
N CYS A 20 -12.21 14.78 16.32
CA CYS A 20 -10.77 14.55 16.16
C CYS A 20 -10.11 15.90 15.87
N GLN A 21 -9.36 16.44 16.83
CA GLN A 21 -8.53 17.60 16.58
C GLN A 21 -7.28 17.11 15.83
N TYR A 22 -7.21 17.40 14.53
CA TYR A 22 -5.94 17.40 13.83
C TYR A 22 -5.11 18.50 14.43
N GLY A 23 -4.01 18.15 15.09
CA GLY A 23 -3.02 19.13 15.51
C GLY A 23 -2.48 19.82 14.25
N ALA A 24 -2.80 21.10 14.11
CA ALA A 24 -2.18 21.94 13.10
C ALA A 24 -0.67 21.85 13.30
N VAL A 25 0.05 21.27 12.35
CA VAL A 25 1.51 21.35 12.27
C VAL A 25 1.82 22.84 12.04
N GLY A 26 2.49 23.47 13.01
CA GLY A 26 2.68 24.90 13.07
C GLY A 26 3.36 25.46 11.83
N ASP A 27 2.76 26.51 11.29
CA ASP A 27 3.33 27.40 10.28
C ASP A 27 4.67 27.96 10.75
N GLY A 28 5.75 27.55 10.11
CA GLY A 28 7.11 28.01 10.42
C GLY A 28 8.13 27.67 9.34
N VAL A 29 7.77 27.67 8.06
CA VAL A 29 8.74 27.52 6.99
C VAL A 29 9.24 28.88 6.53
N ASN A 30 10.48 29.19 6.92
CA ASN A 30 11.22 30.35 6.42
C ASN A 30 11.82 30.01 5.03
N PRO A 31 11.48 30.73 3.93
CA PRO A 31 11.86 30.36 2.58
C PRO A 31 13.31 30.66 2.19
N GLY A 32 14.24 30.62 3.11
CA GLY A 32 15.64 31.05 2.91
C GLY A 32 16.74 30.02 3.16
N GLN A 33 16.46 28.74 3.44
CA GLN A 33 17.52 27.75 3.66
C GLN A 33 17.53 26.65 2.59
N THR A 34 18.37 26.85 1.60
CA THR A 34 18.82 25.82 0.67
C THR A 34 19.69 24.80 1.40
N GLY A 35 19.30 23.50 1.37
CA GLY A 35 20.26 22.40 1.51
C GLY A 35 20.37 21.69 2.84
N ARG A 36 19.45 21.84 3.79
CA ARG A 36 19.34 20.90 4.93
C ARG A 36 18.02 20.13 4.85
N ARG A 37 18.13 18.80 4.77
CA ARG A 37 17.02 17.87 5.01
C ARG A 37 16.32 18.34 6.30
N PRO A 38 15.00 18.54 6.33
CA PRO A 38 14.32 18.73 7.60
C PRO A 38 14.69 17.54 8.49
N ALA A 39 15.05 17.80 9.76
CA ALA A 39 15.30 16.73 10.71
C ALA A 39 14.08 15.80 10.67
N ALA A 40 14.34 14.50 10.45
CA ALA A 40 13.29 13.50 10.38
C ALA A 40 12.34 13.71 11.55
N HIS A 41 11.08 13.98 11.26
CA HIS A 41 10.09 14.21 12.30
C HIS A 41 9.94 12.86 13.02
N PRO A 42 10.04 12.79 14.38
CA PRO A 42 9.96 11.51 15.10
C PRO A 42 8.67 10.72 14.79
N GLU A 43 7.63 11.41 14.35
CA GLU A 43 6.39 10.79 13.84
C GLU A 43 6.58 10.10 12.49
N HIS A 44 7.42 10.62 11.59
CA HIS A 44 7.73 10.01 10.30
C HIS A 44 8.55 8.72 10.46
N ASP A 45 9.49 8.70 11.41
CA ASP A 45 10.26 7.47 11.70
C ASP A 45 9.36 6.39 12.31
N ALA A 46 8.39 6.76 13.14
CA ALA A 46 7.40 5.83 13.69
C ALA A 46 6.48 5.28 12.60
N VAL A 47 6.03 6.13 11.65
CA VAL A 47 5.21 5.70 10.52
C VAL A 47 6.02 4.81 9.56
N ALA A 48 7.26 5.16 9.25
CA ALA A 48 8.14 4.33 8.43
C ALA A 48 8.41 2.97 9.08
N ALA A 49 8.60 2.91 10.40
CA ALA A 49 8.74 1.67 11.16
C ALA A 49 7.44 0.86 11.16
N GLU A 50 6.28 1.51 11.24
CA GLU A 50 4.98 0.84 11.18
C GLU A 50 4.68 0.34 9.77
N VAL A 51 4.97 1.11 8.72
CA VAL A 51 4.88 0.67 7.32
C VAL A 51 5.78 -0.55 7.09
N SER A 52 7.00 -0.54 7.59
CA SER A 52 7.89 -1.72 7.56
C SER A 52 7.31 -2.87 8.38
N GLY A 53 6.68 -2.58 9.52
CA GLY A 53 5.99 -3.55 10.36
C GLY A 53 4.78 -4.18 9.68
N TRP A 54 4.03 -3.46 8.85
CA TRP A 54 2.92 -4.03 8.08
C TRP A 54 3.40 -5.07 7.06
N PHE A 55 4.54 -4.82 6.41
CA PHE A 55 5.13 -5.81 5.50
C PHE A 55 5.62 -7.06 6.23
N THR A 56 5.94 -6.95 7.53
CA THR A 56 6.36 -8.09 8.36
C THR A 56 5.21 -8.77 9.09
N ALA A 57 4.17 -8.02 9.45
CA ALA A 57 3.02 -8.53 10.20
C ALA A 57 1.95 -9.19 9.32
N SER A 58 1.88 -8.82 8.03
CA SER A 58 0.91 -9.38 7.08
C SER A 58 1.17 -10.83 6.70
N GLU A 59 2.31 -11.38 7.05
CA GLU A 59 2.68 -12.75 6.68
C GLU A 59 3.18 -13.51 7.94
N PRO A 60 2.29 -14.14 8.72
CA PRO A 60 2.64 -14.78 9.99
C PRO A 60 3.60 -15.99 9.86
N GLU A 61 3.85 -16.45 8.63
CA GLU A 61 4.80 -17.55 8.34
C GLU A 61 6.17 -17.05 7.87
N ILE A 62 6.41 -15.74 7.96
CA ILE A 62 7.65 -15.12 7.47
C ILE A 62 8.73 -15.16 8.56
N GLY A 63 9.85 -15.75 8.23
CA GLY A 63 11.09 -15.58 8.98
C GLY A 63 11.63 -14.16 8.78
N TYR A 64 11.57 -13.33 9.82
CA TYR A 64 12.21 -12.01 9.82
C TYR A 64 13.64 -12.14 10.31
N GLU A 65 14.58 -11.68 9.50
CA GLU A 65 16.00 -11.68 9.83
C GLU A 65 16.58 -10.27 9.73
N VAL A 66 17.39 -9.90 10.73
CA VAL A 66 18.15 -8.64 10.73
C VAL A 66 19.63 -8.97 10.78
N THR A 67 20.35 -8.55 9.76
CA THR A 67 21.80 -8.68 9.69
C THR A 67 22.46 -7.30 9.67
N GLU A 68 23.79 -7.27 9.67
CA GLU A 68 24.57 -6.05 9.49
C GLU A 68 24.30 -5.39 8.12
N HIS A 69 23.97 -6.19 7.10
CA HIS A 69 23.90 -5.75 5.72
C HIS A 69 22.50 -5.53 5.19
N TRP A 70 21.52 -6.18 5.78
CA TRP A 70 20.12 -6.09 5.35
C TRP A 70 19.15 -6.49 6.47
N TYR A 71 17.90 -6.12 6.31
CA TYR A 71 16.77 -6.72 7.04
C TYR A 71 15.69 -7.11 6.05
N GLY A 72 14.94 -8.14 6.36
CA GLY A 72 13.92 -8.58 5.42
C GLY A 72 13.24 -9.85 5.83
N TYR A 73 12.45 -10.36 4.95
CA TYR A 73 11.62 -11.52 5.18
C TYR A 73 11.54 -12.42 3.94
N GLN A 74 11.35 -13.68 4.19
CA GLN A 74 11.08 -14.67 3.16
C GLN A 74 9.58 -14.96 3.17
N SER A 75 8.92 -14.80 2.01
CA SER A 75 7.53 -15.17 1.85
C SER A 75 7.40 -16.64 1.47
N ASP A 76 6.78 -17.42 2.34
CA ASP A 76 6.46 -18.85 2.09
C ASP A 76 5.18 -19.05 1.25
N LEU A 77 4.51 -17.95 0.83
CA LEU A 77 3.27 -18.01 0.04
C LEU A 77 3.45 -18.56 -1.39
N GLY A 78 4.43 -19.43 -1.60
CA GLY A 78 4.64 -20.14 -2.87
C GLY A 78 5.17 -19.28 -4.01
N SER A 79 5.49 -18.00 -3.76
CA SER A 79 6.04 -17.11 -4.78
C SER A 79 7.54 -17.33 -5.04
N GLY A 80 8.23 -18.02 -4.13
CA GLY A 80 9.70 -18.17 -4.17
C GLY A 80 10.44 -16.82 -4.11
N GLN A 81 9.77 -15.76 -3.64
CA GLN A 81 10.35 -14.42 -3.54
C GLN A 81 10.82 -14.15 -2.12
N THR A 82 12.08 -13.79 -1.99
CA THR A 82 12.63 -13.21 -0.77
C THR A 82 12.74 -11.71 -0.95
N ARG A 83 12.30 -10.94 0.04
CA ARG A 83 12.34 -9.48 0.04
C ARG A 83 13.29 -9.02 1.12
N VAL A 84 14.22 -8.14 0.76
CA VAL A 84 15.20 -7.59 1.69
C VAL A 84 15.31 -6.08 1.51
N ILE A 85 15.49 -5.37 2.62
CA ILE A 85 15.86 -3.95 2.60
C ILE A 85 17.35 -3.86 2.84
N LEU A 86 18.08 -3.32 1.86
CA LEU A 86 19.52 -3.27 1.88
C LEU A 86 20.01 -2.14 2.80
N ARG A 87 20.82 -2.51 3.79
CA ARG A 87 21.44 -1.57 4.75
C ARG A 87 22.82 -1.10 4.32
N ALA A 88 23.43 -1.74 3.30
CA ALA A 88 24.73 -1.35 2.77
C ALA A 88 24.77 0.14 2.46
N GLY A 89 25.74 0.85 3.04
CA GLY A 89 25.92 2.29 2.85
C GLY A 89 26.88 2.64 1.71
N GLN A 90 27.76 1.68 1.31
CA GLN A 90 28.82 1.87 0.34
C GLN A 90 28.77 0.81 -0.78
N PRO A 91 29.13 1.17 -2.02
CA PRO A 91 29.16 0.24 -3.15
C PRO A 91 29.98 -1.03 -2.91
N GLY A 92 31.09 -0.94 -2.16
CA GLY A 92 31.93 -2.08 -1.83
C GLY A 92 31.30 -3.12 -0.91
N GLN A 93 30.24 -2.77 -0.19
CA GLN A 93 29.50 -3.69 0.69
C GLN A 93 28.41 -4.50 -0.05
N VAL A 94 28.02 -4.07 -1.26
CA VAL A 94 26.93 -4.70 -2.02
C VAL A 94 27.18 -6.19 -2.29
N PRO A 95 28.36 -6.65 -2.73
CA PRO A 95 28.58 -8.07 -2.99
C PRO A 95 28.41 -8.94 -1.75
N ALA A 96 28.92 -8.51 -0.59
CA ALA A 96 28.77 -9.24 0.67
C ALA A 96 27.30 -9.26 1.13
N ALA A 97 26.60 -8.13 1.06
CA ALA A 97 25.19 -8.03 1.41
C ALA A 97 24.30 -8.92 0.54
N LEU A 98 24.56 -8.99 -0.77
CA LEU A 98 23.82 -9.87 -1.68
C LEU A 98 24.11 -11.34 -1.44
N ALA A 99 25.39 -11.69 -1.18
CA ALA A 99 25.77 -13.07 -0.85
C ALA A 99 25.07 -13.54 0.43
N ASP A 100 25.03 -12.70 1.45
CA ASP A 100 24.37 -12.94 2.73
C ASP A 100 22.87 -13.12 2.55
N ALA A 101 22.18 -12.17 1.88
CA ALA A 101 20.76 -12.25 1.57
C ALA A 101 20.43 -13.47 0.69
N THR A 102 21.34 -13.84 -0.21
CA THR A 102 21.21 -15.01 -1.08
C THR A 102 21.32 -16.32 -0.29
N ALA A 103 22.20 -16.38 0.68
CA ALA A 103 22.36 -17.56 1.54
C ALA A 103 21.16 -17.77 2.47
N ALA A 104 20.59 -16.69 2.98
CA ALA A 104 19.41 -16.72 3.85
C ALA A 104 18.11 -17.07 3.11
N SER A 105 18.04 -16.76 1.80
CA SER A 105 16.86 -17.00 0.98
C SER A 105 17.00 -18.30 0.19
N GLY A 106 15.94 -19.11 0.12
CA GLY A 106 15.89 -20.30 -0.73
C GLY A 106 16.12 -20.02 -2.22
N ALA A 107 15.87 -20.99 -3.09
CA ALA A 107 15.89 -20.78 -4.54
C ALA A 107 14.76 -19.84 -4.95
N GLY A 108 15.01 -18.91 -5.86
CA GLY A 108 13.98 -18.00 -6.38
C GLY A 108 14.50 -16.58 -6.67
N THR A 109 13.60 -15.64 -6.80
CA THR A 109 13.95 -14.23 -7.05
C THR A 109 14.18 -13.51 -5.73
N LEU A 110 15.30 -12.80 -5.63
CA LEU A 110 15.56 -11.87 -4.53
C LEU A 110 15.11 -10.48 -4.94
N THR A 111 14.13 -9.94 -4.22
CA THR A 111 13.68 -8.55 -4.35
C THR A 111 14.41 -7.71 -3.31
N ILE A 112 15.11 -6.69 -3.77
CA ILE A 112 15.93 -5.80 -2.95
C ILE A 112 15.32 -4.42 -2.98
N TRP A 113 15.14 -3.83 -1.81
CA TRP A 113 14.70 -2.46 -1.66
C TRP A 113 15.81 -1.61 -1.06
N VAL A 114 15.98 -0.42 -1.61
CA VAL A 114 16.87 0.61 -1.08
C VAL A 114 16.00 1.81 -0.73
N ASP A 115 15.82 2.06 0.54
CA ASP A 115 14.82 2.98 1.13
C ASP A 115 15.30 4.42 1.29
N ASP A 116 16.32 4.83 0.52
CA ASP A 116 16.82 6.20 0.51
C ASP A 116 17.32 6.57 -0.89
N ARG A 117 16.91 7.74 -1.43
CA ARG A 117 17.21 8.18 -2.81
C ARG A 117 18.69 8.34 -3.06
N GLU A 118 19.42 8.98 -2.13
CA GLU A 118 20.86 9.20 -2.28
C GLU A 118 21.62 7.88 -2.19
N ARG A 119 21.21 6.99 -1.28
CA ARG A 119 21.78 5.66 -1.16
C ARG A 119 21.49 4.82 -2.39
N ALA A 120 20.27 4.84 -2.92
CA ALA A 120 19.90 4.14 -4.14
C ALA A 120 20.75 4.61 -5.32
N ALA A 121 20.89 5.92 -5.52
CA ALA A 121 21.74 6.48 -6.57
C ALA A 121 23.21 6.07 -6.42
N ARG A 122 23.74 6.07 -5.18
CA ARG A 122 25.12 5.66 -4.89
C ARG A 122 25.36 4.18 -5.12
N LEU A 123 24.39 3.32 -4.82
CA LEU A 123 24.52 1.85 -4.92
C LEU A 123 24.15 1.29 -6.30
N ASP A 124 23.39 2.03 -7.14
CA ASP A 124 22.83 1.56 -8.41
C ASP A 124 23.87 0.86 -9.29
N GLY A 125 25.01 1.50 -9.53
CA GLY A 125 26.06 0.91 -10.35
C GLY A 125 26.66 -0.39 -9.77
N ALA A 126 26.72 -0.53 -8.45
CA ALA A 126 27.19 -1.76 -7.80
C ALA A 126 26.16 -2.89 -7.87
N LEU A 127 24.89 -2.56 -7.67
CA LEU A 127 23.76 -3.49 -7.79
C LEU A 127 23.65 -4.03 -9.22
N ARG A 128 23.73 -3.17 -10.22
CA ARG A 128 23.70 -3.59 -11.64
C ARG A 128 24.88 -4.48 -12.01
N ARG A 129 26.10 -4.16 -11.54
CA ARG A 129 27.27 -5.04 -11.76
C ARG A 129 27.14 -6.40 -11.09
N ALA A 130 26.39 -6.47 -10.00
CA ALA A 130 26.06 -7.71 -9.32
C ALA A 130 24.90 -8.49 -9.96
N GLY A 131 24.37 -8.02 -11.10
CA GLY A 131 23.29 -8.68 -11.84
C GLY A 131 21.87 -8.24 -11.45
N CYS A 132 21.75 -7.30 -10.53
CA CYS A 132 20.43 -6.79 -10.14
C CYS A 132 19.81 -5.92 -11.25
N GLN A 133 18.56 -6.18 -11.55
CA GLN A 133 17.77 -5.36 -12.49
C GLN A 133 16.95 -4.33 -11.71
N PRO A 134 17.03 -3.04 -12.04
CA PRO A 134 16.20 -2.03 -11.40
C PRO A 134 14.75 -2.20 -11.83
N GLY A 135 13.85 -2.17 -10.86
CA GLY A 135 12.41 -2.02 -11.06
C GLY A 135 11.98 -0.57 -10.82
N ASP A 136 10.68 -0.38 -10.64
CA ASP A 136 10.13 0.94 -10.35
C ASP A 136 10.46 1.37 -8.91
N ALA A 137 10.69 2.67 -8.75
CA ALA A 137 10.68 3.28 -7.43
C ALA A 137 9.26 3.46 -6.93
N THR A 138 9.07 3.33 -5.63
CA THR A 138 7.77 3.52 -4.98
C THR A 138 7.86 4.64 -3.96
N THR A 139 6.85 5.50 -3.94
CA THR A 139 6.67 6.55 -2.95
C THR A 139 5.44 6.26 -2.09
N HIS A 140 5.52 6.55 -0.79
CA HIS A 140 4.41 6.52 0.15
C HIS A 140 4.06 7.95 0.51
N LEU A 141 2.82 8.31 0.25
CA LEU A 141 2.30 9.66 0.41
C LEU A 141 1.23 9.66 1.51
N ALA A 142 1.36 10.54 2.47
CA ALA A 142 0.33 10.77 3.48
C ALA A 142 -0.60 11.90 3.07
N LEU A 143 -1.87 11.77 3.48
CA LEU A 143 -2.88 12.82 3.30
C LEU A 143 -2.60 13.97 4.27
N VAL A 144 -2.53 15.19 3.75
CA VAL A 144 -2.38 16.42 4.52
C VAL A 144 -3.65 17.25 4.41
N GLY A 145 -4.38 17.35 5.51
CA GLY A 145 -5.67 18.06 5.54
C GLY A 145 -6.80 17.32 4.82
N PRO A 146 -7.87 18.00 4.45
CA PRO A 146 -8.99 17.37 3.77
C PRO A 146 -8.64 16.99 2.34
N MET A 147 -9.11 15.82 1.91
CA MET A 147 -8.99 15.41 0.52
C MET A 147 -9.73 16.39 -0.40
N THR A 148 -9.01 16.91 -1.39
CA THR A 148 -9.56 17.78 -2.43
C THR A 148 -10.10 16.93 -3.59
N ASP A 149 -11.04 17.48 -4.38
CA ASP A 149 -11.62 16.84 -5.56
C ASP A 149 -12.10 15.40 -5.28
N ARG A 150 -13.31 15.31 -4.75
CA ARG A 150 -13.93 14.04 -4.30
C ARG A 150 -14.93 13.49 -5.31
N ALA A 151 -14.95 14.06 -6.52
CA ALA A 151 -15.95 13.73 -7.53
C ALA A 151 -15.79 12.29 -8.06
N GLY A 152 -16.91 11.62 -8.22
CA GLY A 152 -16.99 10.29 -8.81
C GLY A 152 -18.40 10.02 -9.32
N PRO A 153 -18.64 8.87 -9.97
CA PRO A 153 -19.96 8.50 -10.46
C PRO A 153 -20.93 8.31 -9.29
N GLU A 154 -22.12 8.92 -9.37
CA GLU A 154 -23.17 8.78 -8.34
C GLU A 154 -23.62 7.33 -8.09
N GLN A 155 -23.53 6.50 -9.14
CA GLN A 155 -23.95 5.09 -9.08
C GLN A 155 -22.85 4.14 -8.57
N LEU A 156 -21.69 4.67 -8.14
CA LEU A 156 -20.64 3.85 -7.57
C LEU A 156 -21.00 3.44 -6.15
N VAL A 157 -21.03 2.14 -5.93
CA VAL A 157 -21.19 1.51 -4.61
C VAL A 157 -19.90 0.80 -4.25
N THR A 158 -19.48 0.93 -2.99
CA THR A 158 -18.31 0.21 -2.47
C THR A 158 -18.78 -0.88 -1.51
N GLU A 159 -18.32 -2.11 -1.71
CA GLU A 159 -18.65 -3.26 -0.88
C GLU A 159 -17.38 -3.83 -0.23
N SER A 160 -17.42 -4.05 1.08
CA SER A 160 -16.35 -4.80 1.77
C SER A 160 -16.40 -6.27 1.38
N VAL A 161 -15.23 -6.86 1.23
CA VAL A 161 -15.05 -8.23 0.73
C VAL A 161 -14.59 -9.12 1.87
N ASP A 162 -15.36 -10.16 2.14
CA ASP A 162 -15.01 -11.27 3.00
C ASP A 162 -14.28 -12.40 2.23
N GLU A 163 -13.99 -13.51 2.90
CA GLU A 163 -13.30 -14.65 2.29
C GLU A 163 -14.05 -15.19 1.04
N SER A 164 -15.38 -15.18 1.05
CA SER A 164 -16.20 -15.68 -0.07
C SER A 164 -16.11 -14.79 -1.31
N GLY A 165 -15.85 -13.50 -1.12
CA GLY A 165 -15.73 -12.50 -2.19
C GLY A 165 -14.31 -12.38 -2.79
N LEU A 166 -13.29 -13.01 -2.18
CA LEU A 166 -11.89 -12.83 -2.59
C LEU A 166 -11.61 -13.19 -4.04
N ALA A 167 -12.23 -14.24 -4.57
CA ALA A 167 -12.03 -14.63 -5.97
C ALA A 167 -12.52 -13.55 -6.94
N ALA A 168 -13.64 -12.90 -6.64
CA ALA A 168 -14.15 -11.79 -7.42
C ALA A 168 -13.23 -10.55 -7.31
N TRP A 169 -12.77 -10.22 -6.11
CA TRP A 169 -11.84 -9.13 -5.87
C TRP A 169 -10.52 -9.36 -6.62
N ALA A 170 -9.92 -10.56 -6.50
CA ALA A 170 -8.68 -10.92 -7.17
C ALA A 170 -8.81 -10.84 -8.69
N THR A 171 -9.95 -11.27 -9.26
CA THR A 171 -10.23 -11.15 -10.70
C THR A 171 -10.19 -9.68 -11.14
N VAL A 172 -10.91 -8.80 -10.45
CA VAL A 172 -10.95 -7.36 -10.79
C VAL A 172 -9.57 -6.73 -10.59
N LYS A 173 -8.83 -7.10 -9.53
CA LYS A 173 -7.45 -6.64 -9.33
C LYS A 173 -6.57 -7.02 -10.51
N LEU A 174 -6.56 -8.29 -10.90
CA LEU A 174 -5.72 -8.76 -11.99
C LEU A 174 -6.08 -8.11 -13.33
N GLN A 175 -7.35 -7.84 -13.61
CA GLN A 175 -7.79 -7.06 -14.76
C GLN A 175 -7.41 -5.57 -14.66
N SER A 176 -7.38 -5.02 -13.45
CA SER A 176 -7.02 -3.60 -13.24
C SER A 176 -5.52 -3.32 -13.39
N PHE A 177 -4.66 -4.30 -13.09
CA PHE A 177 -3.21 -4.17 -13.17
C PHE A 177 -2.62 -4.92 -14.39
N GLY A 178 -3.44 -5.64 -15.14
CA GLY A 178 -3.09 -6.25 -16.41
C GLY A 178 -3.43 -5.35 -17.60
N ASP A 179 -2.97 -5.77 -18.77
CA ASP A 179 -3.24 -5.04 -20.02
C ASP A 179 -4.50 -5.52 -20.72
N THR A 180 -5.20 -6.51 -20.16
CA THR A 180 -6.36 -7.14 -20.81
C THR A 180 -7.53 -7.33 -19.84
N GLU A 181 -8.76 -7.25 -20.39
CA GLU A 181 -10.01 -7.61 -19.71
C GLU A 181 -10.27 -9.13 -19.68
N SER A 182 -9.34 -9.91 -20.17
CA SER A 182 -9.46 -11.37 -20.21
C SER A 182 -9.53 -11.96 -18.80
N ALA A 183 -10.16 -13.11 -18.67
CA ALA A 183 -10.14 -13.85 -17.42
C ALA A 183 -8.69 -14.18 -17.02
N PRO A 184 -8.30 -13.96 -15.75
CA PRO A 184 -6.97 -14.33 -15.29
C PRO A 184 -6.71 -15.82 -15.43
N ALA A 185 -5.45 -16.21 -15.65
CA ALA A 185 -5.05 -17.62 -15.60
C ALA A 185 -5.40 -18.21 -14.22
N PRO A 186 -5.94 -19.44 -14.17
CA PRO A 186 -6.41 -20.04 -12.91
C PRO A 186 -5.36 -20.07 -11.81
N ASP A 187 -4.12 -20.42 -12.13
CA ASP A 187 -3.02 -20.48 -11.15
C ASP A 187 -2.70 -19.10 -10.57
N ARG A 188 -2.68 -18.07 -11.43
CA ARG A 188 -2.45 -16.68 -10.99
C ARG A 188 -3.59 -16.17 -10.11
N LEU A 189 -4.83 -16.52 -10.45
CA LEU A 189 -5.99 -16.20 -9.63
C LEU A 189 -5.93 -16.90 -8.26
N ALA A 190 -5.62 -18.20 -8.26
CA ALA A 190 -5.49 -18.98 -7.03
C ALA A 190 -4.39 -18.42 -6.11
N GLN A 191 -3.24 -18.05 -6.68
CA GLN A 191 -2.15 -17.41 -5.94
C GLN A 191 -2.58 -16.07 -5.33
N GLU A 192 -3.25 -15.20 -6.10
CA GLU A 192 -3.71 -13.91 -5.58
C GLU A 192 -4.74 -14.09 -4.46
N VAL A 193 -5.66 -15.03 -4.60
CA VAL A 193 -6.65 -15.36 -3.56
C VAL A 193 -5.95 -15.86 -2.29
N ALA A 194 -4.94 -16.73 -2.41
CA ALA A 194 -4.20 -17.26 -1.27
C ALA A 194 -3.48 -16.13 -0.50
N VAL A 195 -2.80 -15.22 -1.22
CA VAL A 195 -2.14 -14.04 -0.62
C VAL A 195 -3.16 -13.18 0.12
N ARG A 196 -4.29 -12.83 -0.52
CA ARG A 196 -5.30 -11.97 0.13
C ARG A 196 -5.97 -12.64 1.31
N ARG A 197 -6.19 -13.95 1.26
CA ARG A 197 -6.74 -14.70 2.39
C ARG A 197 -5.83 -14.61 3.63
N ALA A 198 -4.53 -14.75 3.45
CA ALA A 198 -3.56 -14.60 4.54
C ALA A 198 -3.57 -13.19 5.14
N GLU A 199 -3.86 -12.16 4.34
CA GLU A 199 -3.87 -10.77 4.78
C GLU A 199 -5.20 -10.28 5.37
N LEU A 200 -6.32 -11.01 5.22
CA LEU A 200 -7.65 -10.56 5.67
C LEU A 200 -7.72 -10.21 7.17
N ALA A 201 -6.87 -10.81 7.98
CA ALA A 201 -6.80 -10.47 9.42
C ALA A 201 -6.30 -9.04 9.67
N LEU A 202 -5.49 -8.49 8.78
CA LEU A 202 -4.81 -7.20 8.92
C LEU A 202 -5.30 -6.15 7.91
N ALA A 203 -5.85 -6.61 6.79
CA ALA A 203 -6.26 -5.74 5.69
C ALA A 203 -7.77 -5.79 5.46
N GLU A 204 -8.28 -4.76 4.83
CA GLU A 204 -9.61 -4.73 4.27
C GLU A 204 -9.52 -4.67 2.74
N CYS A 205 -10.33 -5.49 2.09
CA CYS A 205 -10.51 -5.51 0.65
C CYS A 205 -11.90 -4.97 0.31
N GLN A 206 -11.97 -4.12 -0.70
CA GLN A 206 -13.22 -3.52 -1.16
C GLN A 206 -13.37 -3.67 -2.67
N LEU A 207 -14.59 -3.89 -3.14
CA LEU A 207 -15.00 -3.84 -4.53
C LEU A 207 -15.78 -2.58 -4.82
N GLY A 208 -15.43 -1.90 -5.91
CA GLY A 208 -16.22 -0.81 -6.48
C GLY A 208 -17.16 -1.38 -7.55
N LEU A 209 -18.46 -1.14 -7.38
CA LEU A 209 -19.51 -1.54 -8.31
C LEU A 209 -20.11 -0.30 -8.97
N LEU A 210 -20.12 -0.26 -10.29
CA LEU A 210 -20.80 0.78 -11.07
C LEU A 210 -21.98 0.14 -11.80
N ASN A 211 -23.20 0.53 -11.47
CA ASN A 211 -24.44 -0.07 -11.98
C ASN A 211 -24.48 -1.61 -11.76
N GLY A 212 -23.96 -2.08 -10.62
CA GLY A 212 -23.89 -3.52 -10.30
C GLY A 212 -22.74 -4.29 -10.96
N GLU A 213 -21.98 -3.66 -11.85
CA GLU A 213 -20.77 -4.26 -12.44
C GLU A 213 -19.53 -3.99 -11.58
N ARG A 214 -18.72 -5.01 -11.30
CA ARG A 214 -17.46 -4.90 -10.53
C ARG A 214 -16.39 -4.27 -11.41
N VAL A 215 -16.00 -3.04 -11.08
CA VAL A 215 -15.14 -2.20 -11.94
C VAL A 215 -13.82 -1.77 -11.31
N ALA A 216 -13.72 -1.86 -9.98
CA ALA A 216 -12.53 -1.40 -9.27
C ALA A 216 -12.30 -2.18 -7.98
N VAL A 217 -11.09 -2.10 -7.47
CA VAL A 217 -10.67 -2.67 -6.19
C VAL A 217 -9.93 -1.63 -5.37
N LEU A 218 -10.08 -1.73 -4.05
CA LEU A 218 -9.25 -1.06 -3.07
C LEU A 218 -8.88 -2.09 -1.99
N ALA A 219 -7.63 -2.04 -1.50
CA ALA A 219 -7.24 -2.76 -0.31
C ALA A 219 -6.28 -1.91 0.52
N TYR A 220 -6.47 -1.94 1.83
CA TYR A 220 -5.66 -1.20 2.77
C TYR A 220 -5.45 -1.98 4.06
N TYR A 221 -4.28 -1.81 4.68
CA TYR A 221 -4.01 -2.30 6.02
C TYR A 221 -4.75 -1.46 7.05
N ARG A 222 -5.36 -2.15 8.04
CA ARG A 222 -6.07 -1.51 9.16
C ARG A 222 -5.09 -1.18 10.26
N GLY A 223 -5.35 -0.11 11.00
CA GLY A 223 -4.53 0.31 12.13
C GLY A 223 -4.78 1.78 12.48
N ARG A 224 -3.94 2.32 13.36
CA ARG A 224 -3.94 3.75 13.66
C ARG A 224 -3.44 4.55 12.46
N ASP A 225 -2.52 3.99 11.71
CA ASP A 225 -2.12 4.44 10.40
C ASP A 225 -2.65 3.42 9.39
N GLN A 226 -3.35 3.89 8.37
CA GLN A 226 -3.88 3.02 7.32
C GLN A 226 -3.08 3.23 6.04
N LEU A 227 -2.71 2.13 5.38
CA LEU A 227 -1.98 2.16 4.11
C LEU A 227 -2.80 1.49 3.02
N VAL A 228 -3.18 2.23 2.00
CA VAL A 228 -3.68 1.67 0.74
C VAL A 228 -2.50 1.09 -0.05
N PHE A 229 -2.56 -0.21 -0.32
CA PHE A 229 -1.53 -0.93 -1.08
C PHE A 229 -2.04 -1.50 -2.40
N ASN A 230 -3.34 -1.52 -2.61
CA ASN A 230 -3.96 -1.82 -3.90
C ASN A 230 -5.13 -0.87 -4.16
N LEU A 231 -5.05 -0.13 -5.26
CA LEU A 231 -6.14 0.64 -5.81
C LEU A 231 -6.09 0.52 -7.32
N GLY A 232 -7.08 -0.13 -7.90
CA GLY A 232 -7.12 -0.39 -9.33
C GLY A 232 -8.50 -0.21 -9.92
N THR A 233 -8.56 0.28 -11.15
CA THR A 233 -9.79 0.37 -11.96
C THR A 233 -9.58 -0.36 -13.27
N ARG A 234 -10.50 -1.24 -13.64
CA ARG A 234 -10.48 -1.95 -14.92
C ARG A 234 -10.39 -0.97 -16.09
N VAL A 235 -9.65 -1.35 -17.13
CA VAL A 235 -9.30 -0.47 -18.25
C VAL A 235 -10.49 0.27 -18.85
N PRO A 236 -11.64 -0.36 -19.17
CA PRO A 236 -12.78 0.33 -19.79
C PRO A 236 -13.45 1.36 -18.90
N PHE A 237 -13.14 1.35 -17.59
CA PHE A 237 -13.77 2.22 -16.61
C PHE A 237 -12.83 3.31 -16.07
N ARG A 238 -11.58 3.36 -16.56
CA ARG A 238 -10.61 4.39 -16.18
C ARG A 238 -11.07 5.78 -16.59
N HIS A 239 -10.47 6.80 -15.97
CA HIS A 239 -10.75 8.21 -16.23
C HIS A 239 -12.20 8.68 -15.96
N ARG A 240 -12.95 7.91 -15.15
CA ARG A 240 -14.32 8.25 -14.74
C ARG A 240 -14.41 8.67 -13.26
N GLY A 241 -13.29 8.94 -12.59
CA GLY A 241 -13.29 9.32 -11.17
C GLY A 241 -13.50 8.17 -10.17
N ILE A 242 -13.58 6.90 -10.63
CA ILE A 242 -13.92 5.75 -9.78
C ILE A 242 -12.89 5.55 -8.66
N ALA A 243 -11.59 5.50 -9.00
CA ALA A 243 -10.53 5.35 -8.00
C ALA A 243 -10.56 6.49 -6.95
N GLN A 244 -10.83 7.70 -7.41
CA GLN A 244 -10.93 8.88 -6.56
C GLN A 244 -12.13 8.83 -5.62
N ALA A 245 -13.29 8.36 -6.09
CA ALA A 245 -14.46 8.16 -5.25
C ALA A 245 -14.26 7.06 -4.20
N MET A 246 -13.60 5.94 -4.55
CA MET A 246 -13.24 4.89 -3.59
C MET A 246 -12.27 5.41 -2.53
N LEU A 247 -11.27 6.21 -2.92
CA LEU A 247 -10.37 6.86 -1.96
C LEU A 247 -11.12 7.84 -1.05
N ALA A 248 -12.08 8.60 -1.57
CA ALA A 248 -12.87 9.51 -0.77
C ALA A 248 -13.67 8.76 0.32
N GLY A 249 -14.30 7.65 -0.04
CA GLY A 249 -15.00 6.79 0.93
C GLY A 249 -14.06 6.21 1.99
N TRP A 250 -12.87 5.75 1.61
CA TRP A 250 -11.86 5.26 2.54
C TRP A 250 -11.34 6.38 3.47
N VAL A 251 -11.09 7.59 2.93
CA VAL A 251 -10.68 8.75 3.73
C VAL A 251 -11.75 9.10 4.76
N ASP A 252 -13.05 9.12 4.37
CA ASP A 252 -14.14 9.39 5.29
C ASP A 252 -14.22 8.36 6.42
N ALA A 253 -14.07 7.08 6.09
CA ALA A 253 -14.06 6.01 7.09
C ALA A 253 -12.87 6.17 8.05
N GLY A 254 -11.65 6.39 7.53
CA GLY A 254 -10.47 6.60 8.35
C GLY A 254 -10.56 7.84 9.24
N MET A 255 -11.15 8.92 8.75
CA MET A 255 -11.42 10.11 9.55
C MET A 255 -12.44 9.84 10.66
N ALA A 256 -13.51 9.09 10.37
CA ALA A 256 -14.49 8.68 11.36
C ALA A 256 -13.89 7.79 12.45
N ASP A 257 -12.94 6.92 12.08
CA ASP A 257 -12.21 6.03 12.98
C ASP A 257 -11.06 6.73 13.72
N CYS A 258 -10.86 8.03 13.49
CA CYS A 258 -9.77 8.82 14.09
C CYS A 258 -8.38 8.23 13.79
N CYS A 259 -8.15 7.76 12.58
CA CYS A 259 -6.84 7.31 12.15
C CYS A 259 -5.82 8.45 12.27
N ARG A 260 -4.60 8.11 12.70
CA ARG A 260 -3.51 9.09 12.83
C ARG A 260 -3.02 9.54 11.45
N SER A 261 -2.89 8.59 10.53
CA SER A 261 -2.40 8.83 9.18
C SER A 261 -3.16 8.00 8.16
N LEU A 262 -3.42 8.58 7.00
CA LEU A 262 -3.98 7.90 5.83
C LEU A 262 -2.92 7.98 4.72
N ILE A 263 -2.39 6.82 4.33
CA ILE A 263 -1.21 6.69 3.49
C ILE A 263 -1.57 5.90 2.23
N ILE A 264 -0.99 6.28 1.12
CA ILE A 264 -1.11 5.56 -0.15
C ILE A 264 0.24 5.41 -0.81
N ASN A 265 0.48 4.29 -1.49
CA ASN A 265 1.69 4.09 -2.27
C ASN A 265 1.43 4.19 -3.77
N ALA A 266 2.45 4.57 -4.51
CA ALA A 266 2.44 4.61 -5.97
C ALA A 266 3.86 4.48 -6.54
N THR A 267 3.96 4.11 -7.81
CA THR A 267 5.20 4.28 -8.58
C THR A 267 5.58 5.77 -8.58
N ASP A 268 6.81 6.05 -8.14
CA ASP A 268 7.33 7.42 -8.05
C ASP A 268 7.40 8.06 -9.45
N GLY A 269 6.94 9.30 -9.55
CA GLY A 269 6.81 10.00 -10.83
C GLY A 269 5.69 9.46 -11.76
N GLY A 270 4.97 8.42 -11.35
CA GLY A 270 3.88 7.83 -12.14
C GLY A 270 2.58 8.67 -12.09
N ALA A 271 1.65 8.34 -12.99
CA ALA A 271 0.35 9.03 -13.10
C ALA A 271 -0.48 8.91 -11.81
N ALA A 272 -0.40 7.76 -11.11
CA ALA A 272 -1.08 7.55 -9.84
C ALA A 272 -0.52 8.49 -8.76
N ALA A 273 0.81 8.61 -8.62
CA ALA A 273 1.43 9.54 -7.67
C ALA A 273 1.05 10.99 -7.96
N ALA A 274 1.00 11.38 -9.24
CA ALA A 274 0.55 12.71 -9.65
C ALA A 274 -0.93 12.97 -9.28
N LEU A 275 -1.81 11.97 -9.47
CA LEU A 275 -3.20 12.03 -9.02
C LEU A 275 -3.28 12.20 -7.52
N TYR A 276 -2.57 11.37 -6.75
CA TYR A 276 -2.63 11.39 -5.29
C TYR A 276 -2.15 12.72 -4.70
N ARG A 277 -1.05 13.27 -5.24
CA ARG A 277 -0.58 14.62 -4.83
C ARG A 277 -1.62 15.70 -5.12
N ARG A 278 -2.31 15.63 -6.26
CA ARG A 278 -3.36 16.59 -6.64
C ARG A 278 -4.56 16.56 -5.68
N ILE A 279 -4.90 15.39 -5.13
CA ILE A 279 -6.07 15.24 -4.25
C ILE A 279 -5.74 15.36 -2.76
N GLY A 280 -4.49 15.68 -2.40
CA GLY A 280 -4.11 16.02 -1.02
C GLY A 280 -3.10 15.11 -0.34
N PHE A 281 -2.66 14.01 -0.98
CA PHE A 281 -1.60 13.16 -0.46
C PHE A 281 -0.24 13.77 -0.84
N THR A 282 0.20 14.77 -0.08
CA THR A 282 1.37 15.59 -0.45
C THR A 282 2.60 15.34 0.40
N ASP A 283 2.47 14.71 1.56
CA ASP A 283 3.60 14.43 2.45
C ASP A 283 4.24 13.08 2.07
N GLU A 284 5.46 13.12 1.52
CA GLU A 284 6.22 11.92 1.20
C GLU A 284 6.89 11.40 2.46
N ILE A 285 6.30 10.39 3.08
CA ILE A 285 6.77 9.81 4.34
C ILE A 285 7.79 8.69 4.15
N HIS A 286 7.78 8.03 3.00
CA HIS A 286 8.69 6.94 2.69
C HIS A 286 8.89 6.80 1.19
N TRP A 287 10.06 6.32 0.79
CA TRP A 287 10.41 6.04 -0.60
C TRP A 287 11.41 4.89 -0.67
N TYR A 288 11.30 4.04 -1.69
CA TYR A 288 12.29 3.02 -1.99
C TYR A 288 12.45 2.78 -3.49
N GLN A 289 13.67 2.37 -3.89
CA GLN A 289 13.98 1.83 -5.21
C GLN A 289 14.00 0.30 -5.13
N LYS A 290 13.25 -0.35 -6.01
CA LYS A 290 13.23 -1.81 -6.15
C LYS A 290 14.34 -2.27 -7.09
N TYR A 291 14.97 -3.40 -6.76
CA TYR A 291 15.83 -4.17 -7.63
C TYR A 291 15.45 -5.64 -7.53
N GLU A 292 15.65 -6.39 -8.62
CA GLU A 292 15.41 -7.82 -8.68
C GLU A 292 16.70 -8.54 -9.10
N LEU A 293 17.06 -9.57 -8.35
CA LEU A 293 18.15 -10.49 -8.69
C LEU A 293 17.51 -11.85 -9.01
N ALA A 294 17.47 -12.20 -10.29
CA ALA A 294 17.08 -13.53 -10.75
C ALA A 294 18.23 -14.53 -10.45
N ARG A 295 17.86 -15.75 -10.10
CA ARG A 295 18.78 -16.84 -9.76
C ARG A 295 18.65 -18.00 -10.72
#